data_14473f617a299b49a392d7b61821aedb
#
_entry.id   14473f617a299b49a392d7b61821aedb
#
_cell.length_a   1.000
_cell.length_b   1.000
_cell.length_c   1.000
_cell.angle_alpha   90.00
_cell.angle_beta   90.00
_cell.angle_gamma   90.00
#
_symmetry.space_group_name_H-M   'P 1'
#
loop_
_entity.id
_entity.type
_entity.pdbx_description
1 polymer ?
#
loop_
_entity_poly.entity_id
_entity_poly.type
_entity_poly.pdbx_seq_one_letter_code
_entity_poly.pdbx_strand_id
1 'polypeptide(L)'
;MTTRAPGSELPVVFSDVTIVAGEVTILDNINLFFSPGLPTVLIGPNGAGKTTLLRAAMGLIPVTRGRITWGGKESAKSVRRAILFQRPIMLRRSTEGNVRYALAAAGVPQAERAVRAADLLALVGLKGLERRPARKLSVGEQQRVALARALARDPAVLFLDEPTASLDPHATKAIEDIVRAVAARGVKVVMSTHHLGQAKRIAGDIVLLHRGRLIENSPADALFAGPKTDEARKFIAGELLV
;
A
#
# COMPACT_ATOMS: atom_id res chain seq x y z
N MET A 1 -18.83 -8.63 -14.23
CA MET A 1 -18.89 -7.20 -13.77
C MET A 1 -19.59 -7.19 -12.43
N THR A 2 -18.86 -7.20 -11.33
CA THR A 2 -19.44 -7.03 -10.00
C THR A 2 -19.66 -5.55 -9.77
N THR A 3 -20.90 -5.12 -9.86
CA THR A 3 -21.37 -3.78 -9.47
C THR A 3 -21.01 -3.58 -8.00
N ARG A 4 -19.98 -2.77 -7.73
CA ARG A 4 -19.64 -2.36 -6.36
C ARG A 4 -20.78 -1.56 -5.78
N ALA A 5 -21.30 -2.04 -4.63
CA ALA A 5 -22.39 -1.41 -3.88
C ALA A 5 -22.10 0.06 -3.54
N PRO A 6 -23.14 0.90 -3.35
CA PRO A 6 -23.00 2.29 -2.92
C PRO A 6 -22.28 2.33 -1.56
N GLY A 7 -21.09 2.96 -1.51
CA GLY A 7 -20.20 3.00 -0.36
C GLY A 7 -18.75 2.64 -0.72
N SER A 8 -18.38 2.68 -2.01
CA SER A 8 -17.01 2.45 -2.48
C SER A 8 -16.03 3.43 -1.83
N GLU A 9 -14.88 2.92 -1.35
CA GLU A 9 -13.74 3.72 -0.87
C GLU A 9 -13.00 4.44 -2.01
N LEU A 10 -13.31 4.11 -3.24
CA LEU A 10 -12.67 4.62 -4.44
C LEU A 10 -13.63 5.50 -5.27
N PRO A 11 -13.09 6.54 -5.93
CA PRO A 11 -11.68 6.96 -5.89
C PRO A 11 -11.30 7.59 -4.54
N VAL A 12 -10.00 7.47 -4.17
CA VAL A 12 -9.41 8.33 -3.13
C VAL A 12 -8.87 9.55 -3.83
N VAL A 13 -9.38 10.74 -3.51
CA VAL A 13 -9.04 12.00 -4.20
C VAL A 13 -8.40 12.97 -3.22
N PHE A 14 -7.25 13.50 -3.60
CA PHE A 14 -6.55 14.59 -2.94
C PHE A 14 -6.82 15.89 -3.72
N SER A 15 -7.33 16.91 -3.04
CA SER A 15 -7.58 18.23 -3.61
C SER A 15 -6.82 19.27 -2.80
N ASP A 16 -5.77 19.85 -3.41
CA ASP A 16 -4.90 20.89 -2.86
C ASP A 16 -4.32 20.54 -1.48
N VAL A 17 -3.97 19.25 -1.28
CA VAL A 17 -3.58 18.73 0.02
C VAL A 17 -2.18 19.19 0.41
N THR A 18 -2.11 19.91 1.54
CA THR A 18 -0.86 20.30 2.20
C THR A 18 -0.83 19.72 3.60
N ILE A 19 0.30 19.13 3.98
CA ILE A 19 0.57 18.59 5.32
C ILE A 19 1.83 19.21 5.89
N VAL A 20 1.70 19.84 7.05
CA VAL A 20 2.79 20.49 7.77
C VAL A 20 2.99 19.78 9.12
N ALA A 21 4.23 19.54 9.51
CA ALA A 21 4.61 19.03 10.82
C ALA A 21 5.63 19.99 11.46
N GLY A 22 5.20 20.69 12.50
CA GLY A 22 5.96 21.82 13.06
C GLY A 22 6.13 22.92 12.00
N GLU A 23 7.37 23.27 11.69
CA GLU A 23 7.70 24.27 10.65
C GLU A 23 7.96 23.65 9.26
N VAL A 24 7.92 22.31 9.14
CA VAL A 24 8.28 21.61 7.92
C VAL A 24 7.04 21.24 7.12
N THR A 25 6.97 21.70 5.87
CA THR A 25 5.97 21.22 4.90
C THR A 25 6.41 19.86 4.35
N ILE A 26 5.65 18.82 4.68
CA ILE A 26 5.95 17.44 4.27
C ILE A 26 5.28 17.11 2.93
N LEU A 27 4.05 17.58 2.72
CA LEU A 27 3.35 17.51 1.43
C LEU A 27 2.86 18.91 1.08
N ASP A 28 3.08 19.31 -0.16
CA ASP A 28 2.79 20.65 -0.66
C ASP A 28 1.88 20.59 -1.90
N ASN A 29 0.64 21.03 -1.73
CA ASN A 29 -0.36 21.20 -2.78
C ASN A 29 -0.54 19.93 -3.65
N ILE A 30 -0.76 18.78 -3.03
CA ILE A 30 -0.96 17.51 -3.72
C ILE A 30 -2.35 17.45 -4.33
N ASN A 31 -2.40 17.29 -5.65
CA ASN A 31 -3.58 17.00 -6.44
C ASN A 31 -3.40 15.64 -7.12
N LEU A 32 -4.10 14.61 -6.61
CA LEU A 32 -3.90 13.23 -7.00
C LEU A 32 -5.17 12.42 -6.76
N PHE A 33 -5.38 11.36 -7.53
CA PHE A 33 -6.44 10.40 -7.24
C PHE A 33 -5.97 8.95 -7.44
N PHE A 34 -6.53 8.03 -6.64
CA PHE A 34 -6.36 6.59 -6.81
C PHE A 34 -7.69 5.99 -7.24
N SER A 35 -7.76 5.51 -8.47
CA SER A 35 -8.92 4.84 -9.05
C SER A 35 -8.84 3.32 -8.94
N PRO A 36 -9.95 2.58 -9.09
CA PRO A 36 -9.91 1.13 -9.30
C PRO A 36 -9.00 0.75 -10.46
N GLY A 37 -8.45 -0.47 -10.43
CA GLY A 37 -7.62 -1.00 -11.51
C GLY A 37 -6.26 -1.51 -11.03
N LEU A 38 -5.25 -1.47 -11.90
CA LEU A 38 -3.90 -1.93 -11.63
C LEU A 38 -3.24 -1.21 -10.44
N PRO A 39 -2.19 -1.79 -9.84
CA PRO A 39 -1.49 -1.15 -8.74
C PRO A 39 -0.95 0.23 -9.11
N THR A 40 -1.07 1.20 -8.21
CA THR A 40 -0.35 2.48 -8.32
C THR A 40 0.90 2.41 -7.45
N VAL A 41 2.05 2.77 -8.00
CA VAL A 41 3.32 2.76 -7.29
C VAL A 41 3.84 4.17 -7.08
N LEU A 42 4.07 4.52 -5.80
CA LEU A 42 4.70 5.78 -5.40
C LEU A 42 6.21 5.60 -5.43
N ILE A 43 6.91 6.40 -6.21
CA ILE A 43 8.37 6.43 -6.27
C ILE A 43 8.90 7.80 -5.87
N GLY A 44 10.19 7.88 -5.59
CA GLY A 44 10.87 9.12 -5.22
C GLY A 44 11.93 8.89 -4.15
N PRO A 45 12.81 9.86 -3.92
CA PRO A 45 13.87 9.77 -2.92
C PRO A 45 13.35 9.54 -1.49
N ASN A 46 14.25 9.17 -0.58
CA ASN A 46 13.93 9.16 0.84
C ASN A 46 13.57 10.59 1.30
N GLY A 47 12.55 10.72 2.15
CA GLY A 47 12.04 12.03 2.56
C GLY A 47 11.10 12.72 1.57
N ALA A 48 10.81 12.14 0.39
CA ALA A 48 9.93 12.75 -0.60
C ALA A 48 8.45 12.88 -0.16
N GLY A 49 8.05 12.29 0.97
CA GLY A 49 6.67 12.36 1.48
C GLY A 49 5.82 11.11 1.21
N LYS A 50 6.37 10.04 0.62
CA LYS A 50 5.64 8.80 0.24
C LYS A 50 4.85 8.19 1.40
N THR A 51 5.50 7.94 2.54
CA THR A 51 4.86 7.40 3.76
C THR A 51 3.76 8.31 4.29
N THR A 52 4.00 9.62 4.27
CA THR A 52 3.03 10.64 4.72
C THR A 52 1.79 10.64 3.82
N LEU A 53 1.99 10.55 2.49
CA LEU A 53 0.90 10.46 1.53
C LEU A 53 0.08 9.18 1.74
N LEU A 54 0.70 8.02 1.97
CA LEU A 54 -0.01 6.78 2.27
C LEU A 54 -0.80 6.86 3.59
N ARG A 55 -0.21 7.47 4.64
CA ARG A 55 -0.89 7.67 5.93
C ARG A 55 -2.08 8.62 5.80
N ALA A 56 -1.95 9.69 5.03
CA ALA A 56 -3.05 10.60 4.73
C ALA A 56 -4.16 9.92 3.92
N ALA A 57 -3.79 9.16 2.87
CA ALA A 57 -4.73 8.36 2.07
C ALA A 57 -5.49 7.31 2.90
N MET A 58 -4.85 6.75 3.93
CA MET A 58 -5.48 5.84 4.88
C MET A 58 -6.41 6.59 5.86
N GLY A 59 -6.24 7.91 6.03
CA GLY A 59 -6.95 8.72 7.02
C GLY A 59 -6.35 8.62 8.43
N LEU A 60 -5.05 8.30 8.55
CA LEU A 60 -4.34 8.17 9.82
C LEU A 60 -3.78 9.50 10.33
N ILE A 61 -3.61 10.47 9.44
CA ILE A 61 -3.12 11.80 9.78
C ILE A 61 -4.05 12.85 9.15
N PRO A 62 -4.29 13.98 9.84
CA PRO A 62 -5.08 15.07 9.30
C PRO A 62 -4.30 15.81 8.21
N VAL A 63 -5.02 16.47 7.32
CA VAL A 63 -4.46 17.45 6.37
C VAL A 63 -4.44 18.84 7.02
N THR A 64 -3.42 19.65 6.71
CA THR A 64 -3.33 21.02 7.19
C THR A 64 -4.15 21.97 6.31
N ARG A 65 -4.16 21.73 4.99
CA ARG A 65 -4.97 22.46 4.00
C ARG A 65 -5.44 21.49 2.93
N GLY A 66 -6.49 21.88 2.21
CA GLY A 66 -7.12 21.02 1.20
C GLY A 66 -7.99 19.95 1.82
N ARG A 67 -8.31 18.92 1.05
CA ARG A 67 -9.14 17.81 1.52
C ARG A 67 -8.80 16.50 0.83
N ILE A 68 -9.14 15.39 1.52
CA ILE A 68 -9.11 14.04 0.94
C ILE A 68 -10.53 13.49 0.99
N THR A 69 -10.99 12.91 -0.13
CA THR A 69 -12.28 12.22 -0.17
C THR A 69 -12.10 10.75 -0.54
N TRP A 70 -12.98 9.91 -0.03
CA TRP A 70 -13.01 8.47 -0.27
C TRP A 70 -14.38 8.09 -0.83
N GLY A 71 -14.42 7.70 -2.11
CA GLY A 71 -15.67 7.45 -2.81
C GLY A 71 -16.63 8.66 -2.77
N GLY A 72 -16.08 9.88 -2.83
CA GLY A 72 -16.80 11.14 -2.75
C GLY A 72 -17.18 11.61 -1.34
N LYS A 73 -16.78 10.89 -0.26
CA LYS A 73 -17.05 11.25 1.13
C LYS A 73 -15.79 11.79 1.82
N GLU A 74 -15.91 12.78 2.68
CA GLU A 74 -14.81 13.34 3.48
C GLU A 74 -14.54 12.56 4.76
N SER A 75 -15.36 11.56 5.10
CA SER A 75 -15.18 10.78 6.31
C SER A 75 -14.02 9.80 6.18
N ALA A 76 -13.01 9.98 7.02
CA ALA A 76 -11.89 9.06 7.15
C ALA A 76 -12.26 7.73 7.82
N LYS A 77 -13.44 7.62 8.45
CA LYS A 77 -13.89 6.40 9.13
C LYS A 77 -14.26 5.33 8.10
N SER A 78 -13.35 4.40 7.85
CA SER A 78 -13.62 3.25 7.00
C SER A 78 -13.05 1.98 7.58
N VAL A 79 -13.81 0.90 7.41
CA VAL A 79 -13.40 -0.46 7.73
C VAL A 79 -12.77 -1.18 6.53
N ARG A 80 -12.88 -0.62 5.33
CA ARG A 80 -12.47 -1.24 4.07
C ARG A 80 -11.16 -0.69 3.48
N ARG A 81 -10.35 -0.02 4.29
CA ARG A 81 -8.98 0.37 3.96
C ARG A 81 -8.00 -0.35 4.88
N ALA A 82 -6.87 -0.77 4.36
CA ALA A 82 -5.80 -1.38 5.15
C ALA A 82 -4.45 -0.79 4.76
N ILE A 83 -3.52 -0.75 5.72
CA ILE A 83 -2.14 -0.34 5.48
C ILE A 83 -1.18 -1.36 6.08
N LEU A 84 -0.12 -1.66 5.35
CA LEU A 84 1.04 -2.41 5.79
C LEU A 84 2.23 -1.45 5.86
N PHE A 85 2.82 -1.30 7.04
CA PHE A 85 4.02 -0.51 7.25
C PHE A 85 5.28 -1.31 6.94
N GLN A 86 6.37 -0.62 6.66
CA GLN A 86 7.67 -1.19 6.31
C GLN A 86 8.17 -2.23 7.34
N ARG A 87 7.93 -2.01 8.64
CA ARG A 87 8.32 -2.92 9.72
C ARG A 87 7.11 -3.42 10.48
N PRO A 88 6.53 -4.57 10.11
CA PRO A 88 5.36 -5.10 10.78
C PRO A 88 5.72 -5.70 12.15
N ILE A 89 4.85 -5.48 13.13
CA ILE A 89 4.99 -6.07 14.46
C ILE A 89 4.20 -7.39 14.51
N MET A 90 4.89 -8.48 14.93
CA MET A 90 4.27 -9.78 15.16
C MET A 90 3.79 -9.92 16.60
N LEU A 91 2.55 -10.33 16.76
CA LEU A 91 2.00 -10.71 18.08
C LEU A 91 2.70 -11.98 18.59
N ARG A 92 2.75 -12.16 19.91
CA ARG A 92 3.24 -13.40 20.56
C ARG A 92 2.23 -14.55 20.39
N ARG A 93 1.97 -14.94 19.16
CA ARG A 93 1.03 -15.98 18.76
C ARG A 93 1.64 -16.78 17.60
N SER A 94 1.00 -17.90 17.26
CA SER A 94 1.30 -18.63 16.03
C SER A 94 1.01 -17.77 14.80
N THR A 95 1.47 -18.20 13.65
CA THR A 95 1.20 -17.57 12.34
C THR A 95 -0.31 -17.44 12.11
N GLU A 96 -1.05 -18.53 12.25
CA GLU A 96 -2.52 -18.54 12.18
C GLU A 96 -3.16 -17.65 13.26
N GLY A 97 -2.65 -17.71 14.49
CA GLY A 97 -3.14 -16.90 15.59
C GLY A 97 -3.02 -15.39 15.36
N ASN A 98 -2.01 -14.94 14.60
CA ASN A 98 -1.89 -13.55 14.15
C ASN A 98 -3.00 -13.16 13.17
N VAL A 99 -3.31 -14.03 12.21
CA VAL A 99 -4.35 -13.77 11.21
C VAL A 99 -5.74 -13.85 11.84
N ARG A 100 -6.00 -14.86 12.68
CA ARG A 100 -7.27 -15.00 13.40
C ARG A 100 -7.56 -13.80 14.31
N TYR A 101 -6.53 -13.22 14.93
CA TYR A 101 -6.67 -11.98 15.70
C TYR A 101 -7.14 -10.82 14.82
N ALA A 102 -6.55 -10.67 13.63
CA ALA A 102 -6.95 -9.64 12.67
C ALA A 102 -8.39 -9.84 12.15
N LEU A 103 -8.78 -11.09 11.87
CA LEU A 103 -10.15 -11.46 11.49
C LEU A 103 -11.16 -11.14 12.63
N ALA A 104 -10.79 -11.41 13.88
CA ALA A 104 -11.61 -11.05 15.03
C ALA A 104 -11.81 -9.53 15.15
N ALA A 105 -10.74 -8.75 14.99
CA ALA A 105 -10.78 -7.29 14.99
C ALA A 105 -11.56 -6.71 13.80
N ALA A 106 -11.67 -7.47 12.70
CA ALA A 106 -12.50 -7.13 11.55
C ALA A 106 -13.97 -7.54 11.71
N GLY A 107 -14.37 -8.11 12.86
CA GLY A 107 -15.74 -8.52 13.13
C GLY A 107 -16.13 -9.88 12.54
N VAL A 108 -15.19 -10.66 12.02
CA VAL A 108 -15.48 -11.99 11.47
C VAL A 108 -15.97 -12.94 12.55
N PRO A 109 -17.09 -13.68 12.33
CA PRO A 109 -17.62 -14.65 13.30
C PRO A 109 -16.58 -15.71 13.69
N GLN A 110 -16.58 -16.13 14.95
CA GLN A 110 -15.59 -17.09 15.47
C GLN A 110 -15.53 -18.39 14.66
N ALA A 111 -16.68 -18.89 14.23
CA ALA A 111 -16.80 -20.12 13.47
C ALA A 111 -16.09 -20.06 12.10
N GLU A 112 -16.00 -18.88 11.49
CA GLU A 112 -15.40 -18.69 10.16
C GLU A 112 -13.89 -18.41 10.20
N ARG A 113 -13.35 -17.96 11.35
CA ARG A 113 -11.99 -17.44 11.44
C ARG A 113 -10.91 -18.46 11.07
N ALA A 114 -11.12 -19.75 11.38
CA ALA A 114 -10.15 -20.79 11.08
C ALA A 114 -10.02 -21.01 9.57
N VAL A 115 -11.14 -21.16 8.87
CA VAL A 115 -11.17 -21.35 7.41
C VAL A 115 -10.59 -20.11 6.71
N ARG A 116 -11.08 -18.92 7.05
CA ARG A 116 -10.58 -17.67 6.44
C ARG A 116 -9.11 -17.41 6.75
N ALA A 117 -8.60 -17.81 7.91
CA ALA A 117 -7.17 -17.69 8.22
C ALA A 117 -6.33 -18.63 7.33
N ALA A 118 -6.79 -19.88 7.13
CA ALA A 118 -6.12 -20.82 6.24
C ALA A 118 -6.09 -20.32 4.79
N ASP A 119 -7.20 -19.78 4.29
CA ASP A 119 -7.29 -19.21 2.94
C ASP A 119 -6.34 -18.01 2.76
N LEU A 120 -6.28 -17.10 3.75
CA LEU A 120 -5.39 -15.97 3.72
C LEU A 120 -3.91 -16.40 3.80
N LEU A 121 -3.58 -17.38 4.63
CA LEU A 121 -2.22 -17.93 4.70
C LEU A 121 -1.82 -18.65 3.42
N ALA A 122 -2.74 -19.37 2.79
CA ALA A 122 -2.50 -19.96 1.47
C ALA A 122 -2.27 -18.89 0.40
N LEU A 123 -3.07 -17.83 0.39
CA LEU A 123 -2.93 -16.70 -0.54
C LEU A 123 -1.54 -16.04 -0.45
N VAL A 124 -1.00 -15.91 0.77
CA VAL A 124 0.32 -15.31 0.98
C VAL A 124 1.46 -16.33 0.98
N GLY A 125 1.21 -17.59 0.56
CA GLY A 125 2.23 -18.63 0.44
C GLY A 125 2.83 -19.09 1.77
N LEU A 126 2.02 -19.14 2.85
CA LEU A 126 2.42 -19.58 4.17
C LEU A 126 1.71 -20.88 4.63
N LYS A 127 1.17 -21.65 3.67
CA LYS A 127 0.58 -22.96 3.94
C LYS A 127 1.64 -23.90 4.56
N GLY A 128 1.29 -24.57 5.65
CA GLY A 128 2.20 -25.43 6.40
C GLY A 128 2.94 -24.74 7.55
N LEU A 129 2.83 -23.42 7.67
CA LEU A 129 3.45 -22.63 8.74
C LEU A 129 2.47 -22.13 9.81
N GLU A 130 1.22 -22.61 9.79
CA GLU A 130 0.10 -22.12 10.62
C GLU A 130 0.42 -22.14 12.12
N ARG A 131 1.06 -23.22 12.58
CA ARG A 131 1.39 -23.46 13.99
C ARG A 131 2.70 -22.81 14.44
N ARG A 132 3.56 -22.40 13.48
CA ARG A 132 4.87 -21.82 13.81
C ARG A 132 4.70 -20.49 14.54
N PRO A 133 5.46 -20.21 15.62
CA PRO A 133 5.45 -18.92 16.28
C PRO A 133 5.81 -17.81 15.29
N ALA A 134 4.94 -16.82 15.10
CA ALA A 134 5.11 -15.79 14.05
C ALA A 134 6.43 -14.99 14.21
N ARG A 135 6.92 -14.82 15.43
CA ARG A 135 8.20 -14.14 15.71
C ARG A 135 9.44 -14.95 15.32
N LYS A 136 9.29 -16.27 15.07
CA LYS A 136 10.38 -17.16 14.62
C LYS A 136 10.40 -17.35 13.09
N LEU A 137 9.51 -16.67 12.39
CA LEU A 137 9.50 -16.62 10.93
C LEU A 137 10.63 -15.72 10.42
N SER A 138 11.10 -15.97 9.19
CA SER A 138 11.99 -15.05 8.47
C SER A 138 11.33 -13.68 8.26
N VAL A 139 12.13 -12.66 7.96
CA VAL A 139 11.60 -11.30 7.72
C VAL A 139 10.57 -11.30 6.59
N GLY A 140 10.83 -12.00 5.48
CA GLY A 140 9.89 -12.12 4.37
C GLY A 140 8.62 -12.88 4.71
N GLU A 141 8.70 -13.94 5.54
CA GLU A 141 7.52 -14.65 6.05
C GLU A 141 6.70 -13.76 6.99
N GLN A 142 7.35 -13.00 7.88
CA GLN A 142 6.66 -12.04 8.76
C GLN A 142 5.94 -10.95 7.94
N GLN A 143 6.56 -10.47 6.87
CA GLN A 143 5.94 -9.50 5.96
C GLN A 143 4.68 -10.09 5.31
N ARG A 144 4.73 -11.36 4.90
CA ARG A 144 3.57 -12.06 4.32
C ARG A 144 2.46 -12.32 5.36
N VAL A 145 2.81 -12.62 6.62
CA VAL A 145 1.81 -12.68 7.72
C VAL A 145 1.14 -11.33 7.93
N ALA A 146 1.91 -10.23 7.91
CA ALA A 146 1.36 -8.91 8.06
C ALA A 146 0.43 -8.52 6.89
N LEU A 147 0.77 -8.95 5.68
CA LEU A 147 -0.08 -8.79 4.49
C LEU A 147 -1.39 -9.58 4.63
N ALA A 148 -1.34 -10.85 5.10
CA ALA A 148 -2.53 -11.63 5.42
C ALA A 148 -3.42 -10.95 6.48
N ARG A 149 -2.81 -10.33 7.51
CA ARG A 149 -3.53 -9.54 8.53
C ARG A 149 -4.21 -8.30 7.94
N ALA A 150 -3.55 -7.60 7.02
CA ALA A 150 -4.14 -6.45 6.33
C ALA A 150 -5.34 -6.87 5.47
N LEU A 151 -5.22 -8.00 4.76
CA LEU A 151 -6.29 -8.59 3.94
C LEU A 151 -7.47 -9.15 4.76
N ALA A 152 -7.29 -9.47 6.03
CA ALA A 152 -8.34 -9.95 6.93
C ALA A 152 -9.54 -8.99 7.04
N ARG A 153 -9.34 -7.70 6.74
CA ARG A 153 -10.39 -6.67 6.73
C ARG A 153 -11.18 -6.60 5.43
N ASP A 154 -10.90 -7.46 4.47
CA ASP A 154 -11.46 -7.41 3.11
C ASP A 154 -11.42 -6.00 2.50
N PRO A 155 -10.22 -5.40 2.39
CA PRO A 155 -10.08 -4.01 2.02
C PRO A 155 -10.48 -3.76 0.56
N ALA A 156 -11.10 -2.61 0.28
CA ALA A 156 -11.25 -2.11 -1.07
C ALA A 156 -9.94 -1.44 -1.57
N VAL A 157 -9.16 -0.89 -0.62
CA VAL A 157 -7.85 -0.28 -0.88
C VAL A 157 -6.82 -0.81 0.10
N LEU A 158 -5.69 -1.27 -0.43
CA LEU A 158 -4.54 -1.75 0.33
C LEU A 158 -3.34 -0.83 0.08
N PHE A 159 -2.88 -0.16 1.13
CA PHE A 159 -1.67 0.66 1.12
C PHE A 159 -0.49 -0.16 1.61
N LEU A 160 0.65 -0.10 0.90
CA LEU A 160 1.87 -0.82 1.23
C LEU A 160 3.04 0.16 1.29
N ASP A 161 3.59 0.38 2.48
CA ASP A 161 4.71 1.30 2.67
C ASP A 161 6.03 0.52 2.65
N GLU A 162 6.74 0.58 1.52
CA GLU A 162 8.01 -0.11 1.26
C GLU A 162 8.02 -1.59 1.71
N PRO A 163 7.07 -2.44 1.28
CA PRO A 163 6.87 -3.77 1.83
C PRO A 163 8.03 -4.73 1.57
N THR A 164 8.99 -4.36 0.74
CA THR A 164 10.11 -5.21 0.30
C THR A 164 11.50 -4.64 0.63
N ALA A 165 11.58 -3.51 1.35
CA ALA A 165 12.83 -2.77 1.56
C ALA A 165 13.96 -3.57 2.25
N SER A 166 13.63 -4.63 3.00
CA SER A 166 14.61 -5.45 3.73
C SER A 166 14.55 -6.92 3.31
N LEU A 167 14.07 -7.21 2.11
CA LEU A 167 13.87 -8.57 1.61
C LEU A 167 14.90 -8.92 0.53
N ASP A 168 15.25 -10.20 0.49
CA ASP A 168 16.00 -10.77 -0.61
C ASP A 168 15.15 -10.80 -1.91
N PRO A 169 15.76 -11.05 -3.09
CA PRO A 169 15.04 -11.06 -4.36
C PRO A 169 13.90 -12.09 -4.43
N HIS A 170 14.07 -13.26 -3.79
CA HIS A 170 13.04 -14.31 -3.79
C HIS A 170 11.82 -13.89 -2.96
N ALA A 171 12.04 -13.37 -1.75
CA ALA A 171 10.97 -12.86 -0.89
C ALA A 171 10.29 -11.63 -1.51
N THR A 172 11.05 -10.76 -2.19
CA THR A 172 10.52 -9.62 -2.95
C THR A 172 9.57 -10.09 -4.03
N LYS A 173 9.98 -11.08 -4.85
CA LYS A 173 9.13 -11.65 -5.90
C LYS A 173 7.83 -12.22 -5.32
N ALA A 174 7.89 -12.94 -4.20
CA ALA A 174 6.71 -13.47 -3.54
C ALA A 174 5.71 -12.37 -3.14
N ILE A 175 6.18 -11.23 -2.61
CA ILE A 175 5.32 -10.07 -2.31
C ILE A 175 4.72 -9.48 -3.60
N GLU A 176 5.52 -9.33 -4.67
CA GLU A 176 5.02 -8.84 -5.97
C GLU A 176 3.92 -9.73 -6.54
N ASP A 177 4.08 -11.04 -6.45
CA ASP A 177 3.07 -12.01 -6.93
C ASP A 177 1.77 -11.91 -6.11
N ILE A 178 1.88 -11.73 -4.78
CA ILE A 178 0.70 -11.49 -3.93
C ILE A 178 0.03 -10.15 -4.29
N VAL A 179 0.79 -9.08 -4.52
CA VAL A 179 0.25 -7.78 -4.94
C VAL A 179 -0.58 -7.91 -6.22
N ARG A 180 -0.05 -8.63 -7.24
CA ARG A 180 -0.77 -8.90 -8.48
C ARG A 180 -2.05 -9.73 -8.24
N ALA A 181 -1.96 -10.79 -7.43
CA ALA A 181 -3.09 -11.65 -7.12
C ALA A 181 -4.20 -10.90 -6.37
N VAL A 182 -3.84 -10.00 -5.46
CA VAL A 182 -4.78 -9.15 -4.70
C VAL A 182 -5.43 -8.10 -5.62
N ALA A 183 -4.64 -7.45 -6.48
CA ALA A 183 -5.16 -6.49 -7.46
C ALA A 183 -6.11 -7.16 -8.47
N ALA A 184 -5.79 -8.37 -8.95
CA ALA A 184 -6.66 -9.15 -9.84
C ALA A 184 -8.03 -9.50 -9.20
N ARG A 185 -8.11 -9.52 -7.86
CA ARG A 185 -9.38 -9.68 -7.11
C ARG A 185 -10.16 -8.37 -6.94
N GLY A 186 -9.70 -7.27 -7.56
CA GLY A 186 -10.36 -5.97 -7.55
C GLY A 186 -10.02 -5.10 -6.33
N VAL A 187 -9.02 -5.45 -5.52
CA VAL A 187 -8.49 -4.56 -4.47
C VAL A 187 -7.56 -3.55 -5.13
N LYS A 188 -7.79 -2.26 -4.92
CA LYS A 188 -6.83 -1.25 -5.33
C LYS A 188 -5.59 -1.33 -4.44
N VAL A 189 -4.44 -1.58 -5.03
CA VAL A 189 -3.16 -1.54 -4.31
C VAL A 189 -2.44 -0.23 -4.61
N VAL A 190 -1.99 0.46 -3.56
CA VAL A 190 -1.12 1.63 -3.65
C VAL A 190 0.14 1.32 -2.85
N MET A 191 1.29 1.26 -3.50
CA MET A 191 2.54 0.81 -2.89
C MET A 191 3.65 1.84 -3.06
N SER A 192 4.40 2.13 -1.99
CA SER A 192 5.65 2.90 -2.10
C SER A 192 6.85 1.97 -2.30
N THR A 193 7.80 2.42 -3.11
CA THR A 193 9.12 1.78 -3.26
C THR A 193 10.14 2.79 -3.78
N HIS A 194 11.41 2.55 -3.47
CA HIS A 194 12.54 3.27 -4.09
C HIS A 194 13.21 2.45 -5.19
N HIS A 195 12.75 1.23 -5.47
CA HIS A 195 13.29 0.34 -6.49
C HIS A 195 12.55 0.50 -7.83
N LEU A 196 13.16 1.19 -8.80
CA LEU A 196 12.58 1.42 -10.13
C LEU A 196 12.26 0.12 -10.87
N GLY A 197 13.13 -0.89 -10.78
CA GLY A 197 12.89 -2.22 -11.37
C GLY A 197 11.63 -2.89 -10.82
N GLN A 198 11.32 -2.73 -9.53
CA GLN A 198 10.08 -3.22 -8.93
C GLN A 198 8.88 -2.43 -9.43
N ALA A 199 8.97 -1.09 -9.43
CA ALA A 199 7.91 -0.23 -9.97
C ALA A 199 7.54 -0.64 -11.40
N LYS A 200 8.54 -0.83 -12.26
CA LYS A 200 8.34 -1.26 -13.66
C LYS A 200 7.62 -2.61 -13.79
N ARG A 201 7.86 -3.57 -12.85
CA ARG A 201 7.24 -4.90 -12.94
C ARG A 201 5.78 -4.96 -12.49
N ILE A 202 5.36 -4.06 -11.59
CA ILE A 202 4.05 -4.20 -10.92
C ILE A 202 3.10 -3.02 -11.11
N ALA A 203 3.60 -1.84 -11.47
CA ALA A 203 2.77 -0.65 -11.59
C ALA A 203 1.91 -0.66 -12.85
N GLY A 204 0.64 -0.27 -12.71
CA GLY A 204 -0.16 0.25 -13.82
C GLY A 204 0.09 1.75 -13.97
N ASP A 205 0.06 2.47 -12.83
CA ASP A 205 0.36 3.90 -12.76
C ASP A 205 1.51 4.16 -11.80
N ILE A 206 2.29 5.19 -12.08
CA ILE A 206 3.38 5.66 -11.22
C ILE A 206 3.14 7.11 -10.82
N VAL A 207 3.35 7.37 -9.55
CA VAL A 207 3.34 8.69 -8.94
C VAL A 207 4.75 8.99 -8.45
N LEU A 208 5.42 9.95 -9.05
CA LEU A 208 6.73 10.43 -8.62
C LEU A 208 6.56 11.60 -7.67
N LEU A 209 7.11 11.46 -6.47
CA LEU A 209 7.17 12.51 -5.45
C LEU A 209 8.61 12.97 -5.25
N HIS A 210 8.81 14.29 -5.11
CA HIS A 210 10.06 14.89 -4.69
C HIS A 210 9.81 16.10 -3.79
N ARG A 211 10.50 16.16 -2.64
CA ARG A 211 10.38 17.27 -1.68
C ARG A 211 8.93 17.65 -1.33
N GLY A 212 8.08 16.65 -1.13
CA GLY A 212 6.67 16.85 -0.79
C GLY A 212 5.76 17.24 -1.95
N ARG A 213 6.27 17.33 -3.17
CA ARG A 213 5.51 17.72 -4.37
C ARG A 213 5.26 16.54 -5.30
N LEU A 214 4.15 16.58 -5.99
CA LEU A 214 3.84 15.67 -7.10
C LEU A 214 4.59 16.16 -8.34
N ILE A 215 5.59 15.40 -8.78
CA ILE A 215 6.40 15.73 -9.96
C ILE A 215 5.74 15.21 -11.23
N GLU A 216 5.34 13.93 -11.21
CA GLU A 216 4.67 13.30 -12.34
C GLU A 216 3.72 12.20 -11.87
N ASN A 217 2.57 12.09 -12.56
CA ASN A 217 1.63 10.99 -12.42
C ASN A 217 1.31 10.49 -13.84
N SER A 218 1.74 9.29 -14.15
CA SER A 218 1.65 8.72 -15.51
C SER A 218 1.46 7.21 -15.46
N PRO A 219 0.90 6.60 -16.53
CA PRO A 219 1.01 5.16 -16.74
C PRO A 219 2.48 4.72 -16.70
N ALA A 220 2.74 3.55 -16.13
CA ALA A 220 4.10 3.07 -15.93
C ALA A 220 4.90 3.01 -17.23
N ASP A 221 4.31 2.45 -18.29
CA ASP A 221 4.97 2.35 -19.60
C ASP A 221 5.33 3.72 -20.16
N ALA A 222 4.46 4.72 -20.01
CA ALA A 222 4.72 6.08 -20.48
C ALA A 222 5.87 6.75 -19.71
N LEU A 223 5.88 6.61 -18.36
CA LEU A 223 6.95 7.16 -17.53
C LEU A 223 8.31 6.55 -17.88
N PHE A 224 8.40 5.25 -18.07
CA PHE A 224 9.67 4.57 -18.36
C PHE A 224 10.12 4.73 -19.82
N ALA A 225 9.21 5.00 -20.75
CA ALA A 225 9.54 5.27 -22.16
C ALA A 225 10.01 6.71 -22.40
N GLY A 226 9.40 7.68 -21.70
CA GLY A 226 9.71 9.10 -21.87
C GLY A 226 9.08 9.97 -20.79
N PRO A 227 9.78 10.18 -19.67
CA PRO A 227 9.29 11.06 -18.60
C PRO A 227 9.05 12.49 -19.10
N LYS A 228 7.95 13.10 -18.63
CA LYS A 228 7.51 14.44 -19.09
C LYS A 228 8.32 15.56 -18.47
N THR A 229 8.77 15.38 -17.21
CA THR A 229 9.50 16.41 -16.46
C THR A 229 11.00 16.10 -16.42
N ASP A 230 11.83 17.14 -16.28
CA ASP A 230 13.28 16.99 -16.15
C ASP A 230 13.66 16.22 -14.88
N GLU A 231 12.97 16.51 -13.78
CA GLU A 231 13.17 15.76 -12.53
C GLU A 231 12.86 14.27 -12.70
N ALA A 232 11.79 13.92 -13.42
CA ALA A 232 11.46 12.53 -13.67
C ALA A 232 12.53 11.85 -14.55
N ARG A 233 13.04 12.53 -15.57
CA ARG A 233 14.14 12.02 -16.43
C ARG A 233 15.38 11.73 -15.59
N LYS A 234 15.82 12.68 -14.76
CA LYS A 234 16.98 12.52 -13.87
C LYS A 234 16.78 11.36 -12.90
N PHE A 235 15.60 11.29 -12.26
CA PHE A 235 15.31 10.23 -11.28
C PHE A 235 15.33 8.85 -11.93
N ILE A 236 14.73 8.67 -13.12
CA ILE A 236 14.73 7.41 -13.87
C ILE A 236 16.13 7.04 -14.35
N ALA A 237 16.97 8.02 -14.71
CA ALA A 237 18.37 7.82 -15.07
C ALA A 237 19.26 7.46 -13.85
N GLY A 238 18.74 7.52 -12.63
CA GLY A 238 19.50 7.28 -11.40
C GLY A 238 20.36 8.47 -10.96
N GLU A 239 20.10 9.64 -11.50
CA GLU A 239 20.77 10.89 -11.11
C GLU A 239 20.20 11.43 -9.79
N LEU A 240 21.02 12.16 -9.05
CA LEU A 240 20.58 12.81 -7.81
C LEU A 240 19.66 14.00 -8.16
N LEU A 241 18.47 13.98 -7.55
CA LEU A 241 17.60 15.15 -7.54
C LEU A 241 18.08 16.13 -6.45
N VAL A 242 18.65 17.24 -6.88
CA VAL A 242 19.16 18.31 -6.00
C VAL A 242 18.06 19.32 -5.65
#